data_2d8de0d7d5431fb70e5d42695c124e81
#
_entry.id   2d8de0d7d5431fb70e5d42695c124e81
#
_cell.length_a   1.000
_cell.length_b   1.000
_cell.length_c   1.000
_cell.angle_alpha   90.00
_cell.angle_beta   90.00
_cell.angle_gamma   90.00
#
_symmetry.space_group_name_H-M   'P 1'
#
loop_
_entity.id
_entity.type
_entity.pdbx_description
1 polymer ?
#
loop_
_entity_poly.entity_id
_entity_poly.type
_entity_poly.pdbx_seq_one_letter_code
_entity_poly.pdbx_strand_id
1 'polypeptide(L)'
;MTAARPAGGVFVTFEGGDGGGKTTQLRRLAADLRAAGREVVETREPGGAPGAEEIRSLVLEGAAGRWSPVTELLLFNAARRDHLERTVLPALARGAAVLCDRFADSTRVYQSCARDADAPDQSSARDAGAPDQFRARDEGAPDQSCARDAGAPGAAPQMVEALHALVIGMEPDLTLILDLDPELALARGLARGGDETRFERLGLGFHTRIRDGFRALAAAHPARCRLIDARGEPDEVAARVRAAAAAHLPELAGTGAPRAGDATGARRAEAGTGAPRAGDGTGARRAGDDA
;
A
#
# COMPACT_ATOMS: atom_id res chain seq x y z
N MET A 1 -0.91 -8.01 19.53
CA MET A 1 0.29 -8.86 19.40
C MET A 1 0.97 -8.44 18.09
N THR A 2 2.03 -7.65 18.18
CA THR A 2 2.89 -7.32 17.05
C THR A 2 3.56 -8.60 16.56
N ALA A 3 3.24 -9.04 15.36
CA ALA A 3 3.94 -10.17 14.76
C ALA A 3 5.42 -9.80 14.60
N ALA A 4 6.31 -10.58 15.20
CA ALA A 4 7.75 -10.43 15.01
C ALA A 4 8.02 -10.55 13.50
N ARG A 5 8.73 -9.55 12.96
CA ARG A 5 9.06 -9.49 11.54
C ARG A 5 10.00 -10.65 11.17
N PRO A 6 9.72 -11.42 10.11
CA PRO A 6 10.62 -12.47 9.65
C PRO A 6 11.95 -11.85 9.18
N ALA A 7 13.07 -12.46 9.56
CA ALA A 7 14.39 -12.05 9.09
C ALA A 7 14.54 -12.37 7.59
N GLY A 8 14.94 -11.36 6.78
CA GLY A 8 15.37 -11.56 5.40
C GLY A 8 14.51 -10.91 4.31
N GLY A 9 13.21 -10.74 4.53
CA GLY A 9 12.35 -10.01 3.58
C GLY A 9 12.43 -8.50 3.76
N VAL A 10 12.12 -7.74 2.69
CA VAL A 10 12.13 -6.28 2.69
C VAL A 10 10.77 -5.77 2.23
N PHE A 11 10.19 -4.82 2.97
CA PHE A 11 8.90 -4.21 2.64
C PHE A 11 9.07 -2.75 2.22
N VAL A 12 8.82 -2.47 0.95
CA VAL A 12 8.93 -1.13 0.36
C VAL A 12 7.55 -0.68 -0.11
N THR A 13 7.17 0.53 0.26
CA THR A 13 5.91 1.14 -0.19
C THR A 13 6.15 2.33 -1.09
N PHE A 14 5.25 2.53 -2.04
CA PHE A 14 5.24 3.66 -2.96
C PHE A 14 4.05 4.54 -2.62
N GLU A 15 4.30 5.78 -2.25
CA GLU A 15 3.31 6.73 -1.78
C GLU A 15 3.34 8.03 -2.60
N GLY A 16 2.39 8.92 -2.34
CA GLY A 16 2.24 10.19 -3.05
C GLY A 16 0.87 10.35 -3.70
N GLY A 17 0.62 11.53 -4.27
CA GLY A 17 -0.64 11.87 -4.95
C GLY A 17 -0.95 10.98 -6.15
N ASP A 18 -2.21 11.04 -6.63
CA ASP A 18 -2.60 10.38 -7.86
C ASP A 18 -1.89 11.03 -9.05
N GLY A 19 -1.63 10.27 -10.11
CA GLY A 19 -0.84 10.77 -11.24
C GLY A 19 0.68 10.81 -11.04
N GLY A 20 1.20 10.60 -9.82
CA GLY A 20 2.63 10.66 -9.48
C GLY A 20 3.49 9.55 -10.09
N GLY A 21 2.90 8.52 -10.71
CA GLY A 21 3.65 7.45 -11.38
C GLY A 21 4.05 6.28 -10.46
N LYS A 22 3.45 6.13 -9.28
CA LYS A 22 3.75 5.08 -8.29
C LYS A 22 3.84 3.68 -8.90
N THR A 23 2.79 3.22 -9.54
CA THR A 23 2.71 1.88 -10.16
C THR A 23 3.80 1.68 -11.22
N THR A 24 4.11 2.71 -12.01
CA THR A 24 5.17 2.66 -13.02
C THR A 24 6.52 2.45 -12.37
N GLN A 25 6.82 3.22 -11.34
CA GLN A 25 8.12 3.15 -10.66
C GLN A 25 8.26 1.86 -9.84
N LEU A 26 7.18 1.40 -9.23
CA LEU A 26 7.12 0.12 -8.54
C LEU A 26 7.49 -1.03 -9.49
N ARG A 27 6.85 -1.11 -10.68
CA ARG A 27 7.13 -2.15 -11.68
C ARG A 27 8.56 -2.10 -12.19
N ARG A 28 9.14 -0.90 -12.36
CA ARG A 28 10.53 -0.73 -12.79
C ARG A 28 11.50 -1.24 -11.73
N LEU A 29 11.30 -0.86 -10.45
CA LEU A 29 12.12 -1.38 -9.37
C LEU A 29 11.96 -2.89 -9.21
N ALA A 30 10.74 -3.43 -9.38
CA ALA A 30 10.49 -4.86 -9.36
C ALA A 30 11.28 -5.61 -10.45
N ALA A 31 11.30 -5.06 -11.68
CA ALA A 31 12.05 -5.64 -12.78
C ALA A 31 13.57 -5.65 -12.50
N ASP A 32 14.10 -4.55 -11.96
CA ASP A 32 15.52 -4.44 -11.59
C ASP A 32 15.90 -5.46 -10.51
N LEU A 33 15.08 -5.61 -9.46
CA LEU A 33 15.32 -6.58 -8.39
C LEU A 33 15.22 -8.02 -8.87
N ARG A 34 14.28 -8.33 -9.76
CA ARG A 34 14.19 -9.66 -10.40
C ARG A 34 15.39 -9.95 -11.28
N ALA A 35 15.86 -8.97 -12.06
CA ALA A 35 17.08 -9.12 -12.85
C ALA A 35 18.32 -9.36 -11.97
N ALA A 36 18.31 -8.84 -10.73
CA ALA A 36 19.32 -9.13 -9.72
C ALA A 36 19.11 -10.47 -8.97
N GLY A 37 18.15 -11.31 -9.40
CA GLY A 37 17.89 -12.63 -8.84
C GLY A 37 17.06 -12.63 -7.55
N ARG A 38 16.37 -11.53 -7.21
CA ARG A 38 15.51 -11.46 -6.02
C ARG A 38 14.11 -11.98 -6.30
N GLU A 39 13.51 -12.70 -5.34
CA GLU A 39 12.07 -12.91 -5.32
C GLU A 39 11.37 -11.58 -5.03
N VAL A 40 10.42 -11.18 -5.90
CA VAL A 40 9.69 -9.92 -5.76
C VAL A 40 8.19 -10.16 -5.83
N VAL A 41 7.48 -9.67 -4.82
CA VAL A 41 6.02 -9.63 -4.78
C VAL A 41 5.59 -8.18 -5.01
N GLU A 42 4.86 -7.94 -6.10
CA GLU A 42 4.20 -6.67 -6.39
C GLU A 42 2.77 -6.73 -5.90
N THR A 43 2.36 -5.72 -5.14
CA THR A 43 1.01 -5.65 -4.58
C THR A 43 0.53 -4.20 -4.44
N ARG A 44 -0.70 -4.01 -3.97
CA ARG A 44 -1.29 -2.67 -3.79
C ARG A 44 -2.31 -2.64 -2.66
N GLU A 45 -2.60 -1.44 -2.17
CA GLU A 45 -3.71 -1.18 -1.25
C GLU A 45 -4.63 -0.05 -1.74
N PRO A 46 -5.93 -0.13 -1.40
CA PRO A 46 -6.61 -1.29 -0.83
C PRO A 46 -6.64 -2.44 -1.83
N GLY A 47 -6.59 -3.68 -1.32
CA GLY A 47 -6.56 -4.89 -2.14
C GLY A 47 -5.35 -5.77 -1.86
N GLY A 48 -4.93 -6.57 -2.85
CA GLY A 48 -3.74 -7.41 -2.78
C GLY A 48 -3.95 -8.78 -2.11
N ALA A 49 -5.15 -9.11 -1.69
CA ALA A 49 -5.58 -10.43 -1.21
C ALA A 49 -7.08 -10.60 -1.47
N PRO A 50 -7.61 -11.82 -1.58
CA PRO A 50 -9.02 -12.03 -1.98
C PRO A 50 -10.03 -11.23 -1.13
N GLY A 51 -9.99 -11.32 0.19
CA GLY A 51 -10.89 -10.56 1.06
C GLY A 51 -10.62 -9.05 1.00
N ALA A 52 -9.36 -8.65 0.85
CA ALA A 52 -9.00 -7.24 0.67
C ALA A 52 -9.54 -6.66 -0.64
N GLU A 53 -9.62 -7.44 -1.73
CA GLU A 53 -10.23 -7.01 -3.00
C GLU A 53 -11.75 -6.83 -2.87
N GLU A 54 -12.43 -7.69 -2.12
CA GLU A 54 -13.86 -7.53 -1.82
C GLU A 54 -14.11 -6.22 -1.05
N ILE A 55 -13.30 -5.95 -0.04
CA ILE A 55 -13.40 -4.69 0.72
C ILE A 55 -13.02 -3.48 -0.15
N ARG A 56 -12.04 -3.63 -1.07
CA ARG A 56 -11.69 -2.60 -2.03
C ARG A 56 -12.91 -2.14 -2.81
N SER A 57 -13.71 -3.08 -3.36
CA SER A 57 -14.95 -2.75 -4.06
C SER A 57 -15.93 -1.98 -3.17
N LEU A 58 -16.03 -2.34 -1.89
CA LEU A 58 -16.89 -1.63 -0.93
C LEU A 58 -16.47 -0.18 -0.71
N VAL A 59 -15.16 0.13 -0.68
CA VAL A 59 -14.66 1.48 -0.37
C VAL A 59 -14.46 2.36 -1.60
N LEU A 60 -14.27 1.77 -2.79
CA LEU A 60 -14.03 2.53 -4.02
C LEU A 60 -15.27 2.70 -4.88
N GLU A 61 -16.24 1.79 -4.76
CA GLU A 61 -17.46 1.80 -5.57
C GLU A 61 -18.67 2.35 -4.76
N GLY A 62 -19.66 2.86 -5.49
CA GLY A 62 -20.91 3.38 -4.93
C GLY A 62 -20.89 4.88 -4.68
N ALA A 63 -21.97 5.37 -4.04
CA ALA A 63 -22.18 6.80 -3.81
C ALA A 63 -21.14 7.37 -2.83
N ALA A 64 -20.76 8.64 -3.06
CA ALA A 64 -19.98 9.40 -2.10
C ALA A 64 -20.74 9.52 -0.76
N GLY A 65 -20.01 9.49 0.34
CA GLY A 65 -20.62 9.56 1.67
C GLY A 65 -21.36 8.30 2.10
N ARG A 66 -21.30 7.20 1.31
CA ARG A 66 -21.87 5.90 1.69
C ARG A 66 -21.40 5.43 3.08
N TRP A 67 -20.16 5.72 3.41
CA TRP A 67 -19.56 5.35 4.68
C TRP A 67 -19.18 6.60 5.48
N SER A 68 -19.42 6.57 6.78
CA SER A 68 -18.83 7.59 7.65
C SER A 68 -17.30 7.49 7.59
N PRO A 69 -16.57 8.59 7.89
CA PRO A 69 -15.09 8.56 7.89
C PRO A 69 -14.50 7.47 8.79
N VAL A 70 -15.13 7.20 9.93
CA VAL A 70 -14.70 6.14 10.84
C VAL A 70 -14.95 4.76 10.24
N THR A 71 -16.12 4.53 9.63
CA THR A 71 -16.41 3.27 8.95
C THR A 71 -15.46 3.03 7.79
N GLU A 72 -15.18 4.05 6.98
CA GLU A 72 -14.21 3.97 5.89
C GLU A 72 -12.81 3.62 6.41
N LEU A 73 -12.36 4.26 7.49
CA LEU A 73 -11.10 3.95 8.15
C LEU A 73 -11.05 2.49 8.63
N LEU A 74 -12.13 1.98 9.22
CA LEU A 74 -12.20 0.57 9.66
C LEU A 74 -12.14 -0.39 8.47
N LEU A 75 -12.81 -0.09 7.37
CA LEU A 75 -12.76 -0.89 6.14
C LEU A 75 -11.34 -0.91 5.54
N PHE A 76 -10.65 0.22 5.46
CA PHE A 76 -9.26 0.26 5.01
C PHE A 76 -8.34 -0.58 5.90
N ASN A 77 -8.52 -0.52 7.22
CA ASN A 77 -7.71 -1.32 8.13
C ASN A 77 -8.05 -2.82 8.05
N ALA A 78 -9.32 -3.18 7.83
CA ALA A 78 -9.72 -4.57 7.62
C ALA A 78 -9.09 -5.14 6.32
N ALA A 79 -9.17 -4.40 5.20
CA ALA A 79 -8.52 -4.78 3.94
C ALA A 79 -7.00 -4.94 4.12
N ARG A 80 -6.36 -3.97 4.78
CA ARG A 80 -4.91 -4.01 5.06
C ARG A 80 -4.53 -5.21 5.93
N ARG A 81 -5.33 -5.55 6.92
CA ARG A 81 -5.07 -6.71 7.78
C ARG A 81 -5.10 -8.01 6.99
N ASP A 82 -6.13 -8.23 6.17
CA ASP A 82 -6.23 -9.41 5.30
C ASP A 82 -5.06 -9.48 4.31
N HIS A 83 -4.70 -8.34 3.71
CA HIS A 83 -3.55 -8.22 2.80
C HIS A 83 -2.22 -8.57 3.48
N LEU A 84 -1.99 -8.05 4.70
CA LEU A 84 -0.79 -8.39 5.48
C LEU A 84 -0.70 -9.88 5.75
N GLU A 85 -1.77 -10.49 6.26
CA GLU A 85 -1.76 -11.90 6.67
C GLU A 85 -1.63 -12.86 5.49
N ARG A 86 -2.26 -12.54 4.36
CA ARG A 86 -2.33 -13.47 3.23
C ARG A 86 -1.23 -13.27 2.19
N THR A 87 -0.70 -12.05 2.08
CA THR A 87 0.24 -11.70 1.00
C THR A 87 1.58 -11.23 1.53
N VAL A 88 1.59 -10.16 2.35
CA VAL A 88 2.84 -9.48 2.72
C VAL A 88 3.67 -10.32 3.68
N LEU A 89 3.11 -10.74 4.81
CA LEU A 89 3.86 -11.49 5.83
C LEU A 89 4.39 -12.84 5.32
N PRO A 90 3.61 -13.66 4.57
CA PRO A 90 4.14 -14.87 3.97
C PRO A 90 5.27 -14.63 2.96
N ALA A 91 5.21 -13.55 2.17
CA ALA A 91 6.26 -13.20 1.22
C ALA A 91 7.55 -12.77 1.95
N LEU A 92 7.41 -11.91 2.96
CA LEU A 92 8.55 -11.50 3.80
C LEU A 92 9.19 -12.68 4.52
N ALA A 93 8.39 -13.64 4.99
CA ALA A 93 8.89 -14.87 5.65
C ALA A 93 9.75 -15.73 4.71
N ARG A 94 9.51 -15.68 3.40
CA ARG A 94 10.35 -16.36 2.38
C ARG A 94 11.58 -15.56 1.96
N GLY A 95 11.77 -14.35 2.49
CA GLY A 95 12.87 -13.47 2.12
C GLY A 95 12.62 -12.62 0.88
N ALA A 96 11.37 -12.57 0.38
CA ALA A 96 11.02 -11.77 -0.78
C ALA A 96 11.10 -10.27 -0.51
N ALA A 97 11.38 -9.49 -1.56
CA ALA A 97 11.13 -8.06 -1.58
C ALA A 97 9.64 -7.82 -1.92
N VAL A 98 8.88 -7.25 -0.99
CA VAL A 98 7.49 -6.88 -1.20
C VAL A 98 7.43 -5.40 -1.57
N LEU A 99 6.93 -5.09 -2.76
CA LEU A 99 6.73 -3.74 -3.25
C LEU A 99 5.22 -3.45 -3.30
N CYS A 100 4.76 -2.46 -2.55
CA CYS A 100 3.35 -2.16 -2.41
C CYS A 100 3.02 -0.73 -2.91
N ASP A 101 2.04 -0.62 -3.81
CA ASP A 101 1.48 0.67 -4.23
C ASP A 101 0.44 1.11 -3.20
N ARG A 102 0.82 2.04 -2.33
CA ARG A 102 0.13 2.54 -1.13
C ARG A 102 0.15 1.56 0.05
N PHE A 103 0.13 2.13 1.25
CA PHE A 103 0.01 1.43 2.52
C PHE A 103 -0.57 2.37 3.59
N ALA A 104 -0.18 2.20 4.85
CA ALA A 104 -0.70 2.95 5.99
C ALA A 104 -0.48 4.47 5.90
N ASP A 105 0.58 4.90 5.24
CA ASP A 105 0.92 6.31 5.06
C ASP A 105 -0.11 7.05 4.19
N SER A 106 -0.69 6.39 3.18
CA SER A 106 -1.85 6.92 2.46
C SER A 106 -3.02 7.20 3.42
N THR A 107 -3.34 6.28 4.32
CA THR A 107 -4.43 6.49 5.28
C THR A 107 -4.15 7.66 6.22
N ARG A 108 -2.91 7.78 6.73
CA ARG A 108 -2.48 8.90 7.57
C ARG A 108 -2.70 10.24 6.88
N VAL A 109 -2.23 10.36 5.64
CA VAL A 109 -2.32 11.62 4.89
C VAL A 109 -3.75 11.93 4.46
N TYR A 110 -4.46 10.98 3.87
CA TYR A 110 -5.81 11.23 3.36
C TYR A 110 -6.81 11.52 4.47
N GLN A 111 -6.72 10.87 5.63
CA GLN A 111 -7.59 11.15 6.77
C GLN A 111 -7.29 12.53 7.40
N SER A 112 -6.04 12.95 7.45
CA SER A 112 -5.67 14.30 7.90
C SER A 112 -6.23 15.38 6.97
N CYS A 113 -6.02 15.22 5.65
CA CYS A 113 -6.48 16.19 4.64
C CYS A 113 -8.00 16.31 4.56
N ALA A 114 -8.74 15.24 4.90
CA ALA A 114 -10.20 15.30 4.95
C ALA A 114 -10.72 16.18 6.08
N ARG A 115 -9.98 16.35 7.17
CA ARG A 115 -10.35 17.24 8.29
C ARG A 115 -10.11 18.71 7.99
N ASP A 116 -9.03 19.01 7.27
CA ASP A 116 -8.66 20.41 6.96
C ASP A 116 -9.57 21.00 5.88
N ALA A 117 -10.36 20.19 5.19
CA ALA A 117 -11.40 20.67 4.28
C ALA A 117 -12.53 21.43 5.00
N ASP A 118 -12.69 21.23 6.31
CA ASP A 118 -13.68 21.90 7.15
C ASP A 118 -13.16 23.18 7.81
N ALA A 119 -11.85 23.46 7.75
CA ALA A 119 -11.31 24.73 8.19
C ALA A 119 -11.70 25.81 7.18
N PRO A 120 -12.39 26.89 7.60
CA PRO A 120 -12.74 27.99 6.67
C PRO A 120 -11.45 28.50 6.04
N ASP A 121 -11.43 28.54 4.71
CA ASP A 121 -10.33 29.12 3.94
C ASP A 121 -10.12 30.57 4.38
N GLN A 122 -9.11 30.81 5.20
CA GLN A 122 -8.76 32.16 5.66
C GLN A 122 -8.16 33.02 4.54
N SER A 123 -7.97 32.48 3.33
CA SER A 123 -7.49 33.25 2.17
C SER A 123 -8.60 34.04 1.48
N SER A 124 -9.88 33.69 1.69
CA SER A 124 -11.02 34.37 1.05
C SER A 124 -11.60 35.58 1.85
N ALA A 125 -11.00 35.92 3.00
CA ALA A 125 -11.46 37.05 3.82
C ALA A 125 -11.04 38.44 3.30
N ARG A 126 -10.66 38.59 2.02
CA ARG A 126 -10.25 39.89 1.44
C ARG A 126 -11.11 40.40 0.30
N ASP A 127 -12.31 39.87 0.08
CA ASP A 127 -13.27 40.50 -0.86
C ASP A 127 -14.70 40.34 -0.33
N ALA A 128 -15.01 41.11 0.73
CA ALA A 128 -16.39 41.36 1.11
C ALA A 128 -16.92 42.57 0.36
N GLY A 129 -17.59 42.33 -0.74
CA GLY A 129 -18.24 43.43 -1.49
C GLY A 129 -18.90 43.01 -2.80
N ALA A 130 -19.96 42.18 -2.76
CA ALA A 130 -20.99 42.20 -3.79
C ALA A 130 -22.27 41.50 -3.32
N PRO A 131 -23.48 42.05 -3.61
CA PRO A 131 -24.72 41.57 -3.03
C PRO A 131 -25.30 40.36 -3.75
N ASP A 132 -25.89 39.56 -2.93
CA ASP A 132 -26.74 38.41 -3.20
C ASP A 132 -27.88 38.70 -4.20
N GLN A 133 -27.82 38.13 -5.39
CA GLN A 133 -28.97 37.93 -6.28
C GLN A 133 -28.54 36.99 -7.43
N PHE A 134 -28.78 35.71 -7.29
CA PHE A 134 -29.26 34.84 -8.37
C PHE A 134 -29.36 33.40 -7.90
N ARG A 135 -30.49 33.05 -7.28
CA ARG A 135 -30.91 31.65 -7.19
C ARG A 135 -31.65 31.33 -8.50
N ALA A 136 -31.01 30.64 -9.42
CA ALA A 136 -31.69 29.89 -10.45
C ALA A 136 -31.69 28.41 -10.04
N ARG A 137 -32.87 27.85 -9.90
CA ARG A 137 -33.09 26.40 -9.78
C ARG A 137 -32.75 25.79 -11.11
N ASP A 138 -31.81 24.90 -11.16
CA ASP A 138 -31.61 23.97 -12.27
C ASP A 138 -31.81 22.54 -11.77
N GLU A 139 -32.91 21.95 -12.27
CA GLU A 139 -33.27 20.55 -12.05
C GLU A 139 -32.48 19.71 -13.05
N GLY A 140 -31.34 19.23 -12.63
CA GLY A 140 -30.51 18.31 -13.39
C GLY A 140 -29.41 17.81 -12.44
N ALA A 141 -29.72 16.76 -11.69
CA ALA A 141 -28.76 16.19 -10.73
C ALA A 141 -27.52 15.72 -11.46
N PRO A 142 -26.34 16.38 -11.29
CA PRO A 142 -25.09 15.75 -11.59
C PRO A 142 -24.76 14.77 -10.46
N ASP A 143 -24.31 13.61 -10.84
CA ASP A 143 -23.74 12.56 -10.04
C ASP A 143 -22.82 13.13 -8.94
N GLN A 144 -23.33 13.19 -7.70
CA GLN A 144 -22.60 13.66 -6.51
C GLN A 144 -21.75 12.53 -5.92
N SER A 145 -21.02 11.79 -6.74
CA SER A 145 -20.33 10.61 -6.28
C SER A 145 -19.01 10.85 -5.57
N CYS A 146 -18.61 12.09 -5.24
CA CYS A 146 -17.32 12.34 -4.57
C CYS A 146 -17.21 13.60 -3.71
N ALA A 147 -18.29 14.31 -3.47
CA ALA A 147 -18.27 15.27 -2.38
C ALA A 147 -18.50 14.47 -1.07
N ARG A 148 -17.47 14.24 -0.29
CA ARG A 148 -17.70 14.21 1.15
C ARG A 148 -18.42 15.53 1.44
N ASP A 149 -19.57 15.47 2.09
CA ASP A 149 -20.19 16.68 2.61
C ASP A 149 -19.08 17.52 3.23
N ALA A 150 -18.89 18.74 2.74
CA ALA A 150 -17.98 19.69 3.30
C ALA A 150 -18.49 19.97 4.74
N GLY A 151 -18.07 19.16 5.70
CA GLY A 151 -18.61 19.23 7.05
C GLY A 151 -18.49 17.95 7.88
N ALA A 152 -18.16 16.78 7.30
CA ALA A 152 -17.90 15.59 8.11
C ALA A 152 -16.40 15.51 8.44
N PRO A 153 -15.98 15.75 9.70
CA PRO A 153 -14.57 15.69 10.06
C PRO A 153 -14.01 14.30 9.76
N GLY A 154 -12.85 14.24 9.11
CA GLY A 154 -12.10 12.99 8.92
C GLY A 154 -11.85 12.28 10.26
N ALA A 155 -11.47 11.03 10.24
CA ALA A 155 -11.12 10.31 11.46
C ALA A 155 -9.96 11.04 12.18
N ALA A 156 -10.06 11.13 13.51
CA ALA A 156 -9.03 11.81 14.31
C ALA A 156 -7.66 11.13 14.09
N PRO A 157 -6.55 11.87 13.93
CA PRO A 157 -5.22 11.29 13.77
C PRO A 157 -4.88 10.27 14.85
N GLN A 158 -5.28 10.53 16.10
CA GLN A 158 -5.09 9.62 17.22
C GLN A 158 -5.81 8.28 17.00
N MET A 159 -6.98 8.27 16.36
CA MET A 159 -7.71 7.06 16.02
C MET A 159 -7.00 6.29 14.89
N VAL A 160 -6.47 6.99 13.88
CA VAL A 160 -5.69 6.39 12.80
C VAL A 160 -4.48 5.66 13.38
N GLU A 161 -3.71 6.31 14.24
CA GLU A 161 -2.53 5.71 14.86
C GLU A 161 -2.88 4.58 15.85
N ALA A 162 -3.95 4.75 16.64
CA ALA A 162 -4.39 3.70 17.55
C ALA A 162 -4.83 2.43 16.81
N LEU A 163 -5.59 2.56 15.72
CA LEU A 163 -5.98 1.43 14.89
C LEU A 163 -4.77 0.83 14.17
N HIS A 164 -3.85 1.65 13.65
CA HIS A 164 -2.63 1.15 13.06
C HIS A 164 -1.83 0.31 14.08
N ALA A 165 -1.61 0.83 15.28
CA ALA A 165 -0.87 0.12 16.33
C ALA A 165 -1.56 -1.18 16.77
N LEU A 166 -2.89 -1.17 16.88
CA LEU A 166 -3.67 -2.30 17.38
C LEU A 166 -3.81 -3.44 16.36
N VAL A 167 -4.14 -3.10 15.11
CA VAL A 167 -4.53 -4.12 14.10
C VAL A 167 -3.49 -4.34 13.01
N ILE A 168 -2.59 -3.39 12.76
CA ILE A 168 -1.56 -3.49 11.73
C ILE A 168 -0.20 -3.76 12.35
N GLY A 169 0.27 -2.86 13.22
CA GLY A 169 1.50 -3.02 14.02
C GLY A 169 2.78 -3.20 13.19
N MET A 170 2.77 -2.78 11.92
CA MET A 170 3.89 -2.96 11.00
C MET A 170 4.11 -1.71 10.18
N GLU A 171 5.37 -1.25 10.14
CA GLU A 171 5.80 -0.16 9.25
C GLU A 171 6.65 -0.71 8.09
N PRO A 172 6.64 -0.07 6.92
CA PRO A 172 7.56 -0.40 5.84
C PRO A 172 9.02 -0.13 6.24
N ASP A 173 9.95 -0.87 5.64
CA ASP A 173 11.38 -0.57 5.75
C ASP A 173 11.74 0.72 5.05
N LEU A 174 11.08 0.95 3.92
CA LEU A 174 11.27 2.12 3.09
C LEU A 174 9.94 2.54 2.49
N THR A 175 9.61 3.80 2.64
CA THR A 175 8.50 4.46 1.95
C THR A 175 9.08 5.44 0.93
N LEU A 176 8.85 5.19 -0.35
CA LEU A 176 9.22 6.05 -1.47
C LEU A 176 8.04 6.96 -1.82
N ILE A 177 8.15 8.22 -1.47
CA ILE A 177 7.09 9.21 -1.69
C ILE A 177 7.37 9.95 -2.99
N LEU A 178 6.57 9.70 -4.02
CA LEU A 178 6.70 10.37 -5.31
C LEU A 178 6.09 11.77 -5.23
N ASP A 179 6.94 12.79 -5.14
CA ASP A 179 6.55 14.18 -5.06
C ASP A 179 6.41 14.78 -6.46
N LEU A 180 5.18 15.01 -6.87
CA LEU A 180 4.85 15.66 -8.12
C LEU A 180 3.94 16.85 -7.85
N ASP A 181 4.11 17.91 -8.65
CA ASP A 181 3.21 19.05 -8.63
C ASP A 181 1.79 18.60 -8.97
N PRO A 182 0.75 19.02 -8.21
CA PRO A 182 -0.62 18.58 -8.42
C PRO A 182 -1.16 18.93 -9.81
N GLU A 183 -0.80 20.08 -10.38
CA GLU A 183 -1.22 20.45 -11.74
C GLU A 183 -0.65 19.49 -12.79
N LEU A 184 0.63 19.15 -12.66
CA LEU A 184 1.28 18.16 -13.52
C LEU A 184 0.70 16.76 -13.32
N ALA A 185 0.37 16.40 -12.08
CA ALA A 185 -0.22 15.11 -11.74
C ALA A 185 -1.62 14.95 -12.37
N LEU A 186 -2.47 15.97 -12.25
CA LEU A 186 -3.79 16.01 -12.88
C LEU A 186 -3.70 15.98 -14.40
N ALA A 187 -2.79 16.76 -15.01
CA ALA A 187 -2.56 16.75 -16.45
C ALA A 187 -2.15 15.35 -16.95
N ARG A 188 -1.28 14.64 -16.21
CA ARG A 188 -0.90 13.25 -16.53
C ARG A 188 -2.06 12.25 -16.35
N GLY A 189 -2.95 12.49 -15.37
CA GLY A 189 -4.16 11.70 -15.15
C GLY A 189 -5.09 11.79 -16.35
N LEU A 190 -5.45 13.00 -16.75
CA LEU A 190 -6.32 13.29 -17.90
C LEU A 190 -5.76 12.72 -19.22
N ALA A 191 -4.45 12.80 -19.44
CA ALA A 191 -3.83 12.28 -20.66
C ALA A 191 -3.89 10.75 -20.79
N ARG A 192 -4.09 9.99 -19.69
CA ARG A 192 -4.18 8.53 -19.70
C ARG A 192 -5.54 7.97 -20.10
N GLY A 193 -6.59 8.79 -20.08
CA GLY A 193 -7.93 8.40 -20.57
C GLY A 193 -8.54 7.19 -19.85
N GLY A 194 -8.32 7.03 -18.55
CA GLY A 194 -8.94 6.00 -17.73
C GLY A 194 -10.21 6.51 -17.05
N ASP A 195 -11.05 5.59 -16.56
CA ASP A 195 -12.13 5.94 -15.64
C ASP A 195 -11.52 6.68 -14.46
N GLU A 196 -11.89 7.95 -14.33
CA GLU A 196 -11.40 8.81 -13.25
C GLU A 196 -11.72 8.15 -11.91
N THR A 197 -10.68 7.94 -11.13
CA THR A 197 -10.88 7.48 -9.77
C THR A 197 -11.61 8.55 -8.96
N ARG A 198 -12.37 8.11 -7.97
CA ARG A 198 -13.13 8.95 -7.02
C ARG A 198 -12.33 10.17 -6.50
N PHE A 199 -11.01 10.06 -6.42
CA PHE A 199 -10.13 11.09 -5.85
C PHE A 199 -9.59 12.10 -6.87
N GLU A 200 -9.56 11.79 -8.15
CA GLU A 200 -9.09 12.70 -9.22
C GLU A 200 -10.05 13.90 -9.43
N ARG A 201 -11.31 13.74 -9.03
CA ARG A 201 -12.36 14.80 -9.11
C ARG A 201 -12.30 15.84 -7.97
N LEU A 202 -11.45 15.60 -6.95
CA LEU A 202 -11.35 16.46 -5.76
C LEU A 202 -10.39 17.63 -6.05
N GLY A 203 -10.72 18.59 -6.80
CA GLY A 203 -10.03 19.88 -7.11
C GLY A 203 -8.57 20.06 -6.67
N LEU A 204 -7.89 21.02 -7.28
CA LEU A 204 -6.45 21.29 -7.08
C LEU A 204 -6.07 21.48 -5.59
N GLY A 205 -6.92 22.16 -4.82
CA GLY A 205 -6.67 22.42 -3.40
C GLY A 205 -6.56 21.14 -2.56
N PHE A 206 -7.36 20.10 -2.86
CA PHE A 206 -7.25 18.80 -2.19
C PHE A 206 -5.93 18.13 -2.51
N HIS A 207 -5.54 18.07 -3.79
CA HIS A 207 -4.29 17.45 -4.21
C HIS A 207 -3.07 18.19 -3.67
N THR A 208 -3.14 19.50 -3.50
CA THR A 208 -2.09 20.30 -2.84
C THR A 208 -1.95 19.88 -1.38
N ARG A 209 -3.05 19.78 -0.62
CA ARG A 209 -3.00 19.30 0.77
C ARG A 209 -2.45 17.88 0.89
N ILE A 210 -2.83 16.98 -0.01
CA ILE A 210 -2.28 15.60 -0.05
C ILE A 210 -0.77 15.64 -0.25
N ARG A 211 -0.27 16.43 -1.20
CA ARG A 211 1.17 16.60 -1.43
C ARG A 211 1.89 17.12 -0.18
N ASP A 212 1.35 18.16 0.43
CA ASP A 212 1.93 18.77 1.63
C ASP A 212 1.91 17.80 2.82
N GLY A 213 0.83 17.02 2.95
CA GLY A 213 0.73 15.94 3.94
C GLY A 213 1.82 14.87 3.77
N PHE A 214 2.08 14.43 2.56
CA PHE A 214 3.18 13.48 2.29
C PHE A 214 4.56 14.09 2.55
N ARG A 215 4.77 15.36 2.25
CA ARG A 215 6.01 16.08 2.58
C ARG A 215 6.22 16.20 4.08
N ALA A 216 5.17 16.54 4.81
CA ALA A 216 5.20 16.59 6.27
C ALA A 216 5.50 15.22 6.88
N LEU A 217 4.88 14.16 6.36
CA LEU A 217 5.14 12.79 6.77
C LEU A 217 6.60 12.37 6.51
N ALA A 218 7.16 12.72 5.35
CA ALA A 218 8.56 12.46 5.04
C ALA A 218 9.51 13.16 6.03
N ALA A 219 9.21 14.40 6.39
CA ALA A 219 9.98 15.17 7.37
C ALA A 219 9.88 14.60 8.79
N ALA A 220 8.69 14.07 9.16
CA ALA A 220 8.46 13.45 10.47
C ALA A 220 9.12 12.07 10.59
N HIS A 221 9.28 11.33 9.49
CA HIS A 221 9.81 9.96 9.48
C HIS A 221 11.03 9.78 8.56
N PRO A 222 12.12 10.60 8.73
CA PRO A 222 13.28 10.56 7.84
C PRO A 222 14.05 9.23 7.91
N ALA A 223 13.83 8.43 8.95
CA ALA A 223 14.47 7.13 9.07
C ALA A 223 13.97 6.13 8.01
N ARG A 224 12.69 6.19 7.59
CA ARG A 224 12.10 5.25 6.63
C ARG A 224 11.50 5.90 5.37
N CYS A 225 11.22 7.20 5.37
CA CYS A 225 10.60 7.89 4.24
C CYS A 225 11.64 8.63 3.40
N ARG A 226 11.49 8.55 2.07
CA ARG A 226 12.30 9.26 1.09
C ARG A 226 11.40 9.98 0.09
N LEU A 227 11.57 11.29 0.01
CA LEU A 227 10.89 12.12 -0.98
C LEU A 227 11.63 12.02 -2.31
N ILE A 228 10.94 11.61 -3.36
CA ILE A 228 11.47 11.40 -4.70
C ILE A 228 10.86 12.46 -5.62
N ASP A 229 11.70 13.30 -6.23
CA ASP A 229 11.25 14.20 -7.28
C ASP A 229 10.73 13.38 -8.47
N ALA A 230 9.40 13.45 -8.71
CA ALA A 230 8.72 12.69 -9.74
C ALA A 230 8.54 13.47 -11.06
N ARG A 231 9.25 14.61 -11.22
CA ARG A 231 9.32 15.35 -12.47
C ARG A 231 10.26 14.67 -13.46
N GLY A 232 10.01 14.92 -14.74
CA GLY A 232 10.80 14.38 -15.85
C GLY A 232 10.26 13.07 -16.40
N GLU A 233 11.07 12.42 -17.21
CA GLU A 233 10.75 11.16 -17.88
C GLU A 233 10.75 9.97 -16.90
N PRO A 234 9.97 8.92 -17.18
CA PRO A 234 9.89 7.76 -16.29
C PRO A 234 11.24 7.11 -15.97
N ASP A 235 12.21 7.16 -16.89
CA ASP A 235 13.57 6.61 -16.68
C ASP A 235 14.39 7.43 -15.70
N GLU A 236 14.27 8.76 -15.74
CA GLU A 236 14.93 9.66 -14.79
C GLU A 236 14.38 9.46 -13.38
N VAL A 237 13.07 9.34 -13.24
CA VAL A 237 12.45 9.07 -11.95
C VAL A 237 12.88 7.69 -11.43
N ALA A 238 12.94 6.68 -12.30
CA ALA A 238 13.40 5.35 -11.94
C ALA A 238 14.86 5.36 -11.44
N ALA A 239 15.73 6.17 -12.03
CA ALA A 239 17.09 6.33 -11.54
C ALA A 239 17.14 6.89 -10.11
N ARG A 240 16.29 7.90 -9.80
CA ARG A 240 16.16 8.46 -8.44
C ARG A 240 15.61 7.45 -7.44
N VAL A 241 14.58 6.67 -7.85
CA VAL A 241 14.01 5.58 -7.04
C VAL A 241 15.07 4.53 -6.71
N ARG A 242 15.84 4.05 -7.72
CA ARG A 242 16.93 3.09 -7.51
C ARG A 242 18.01 3.62 -6.55
N ALA A 243 18.42 4.86 -6.76
CA ALA A 243 19.42 5.49 -5.90
C ALA A 243 18.96 5.58 -4.45
N ALA A 244 17.70 5.98 -4.21
CA ALA A 244 17.13 6.06 -2.88
C ALA A 244 16.98 4.67 -2.24
N ALA A 245 16.53 3.68 -2.99
CA ALA A 245 16.39 2.30 -2.50
C ALA A 245 17.74 1.69 -2.14
N ALA A 246 18.75 1.83 -3.00
CA ALA A 246 20.10 1.32 -2.75
C ALA A 246 20.79 1.99 -1.55
N ALA A 247 20.61 3.30 -1.38
CA ALA A 247 21.16 4.04 -0.26
C ALA A 247 20.52 3.67 1.09
N HIS A 248 19.24 3.33 1.10
CA HIS A 248 18.49 3.03 2.32
C HIS A 248 18.50 1.54 2.67
N LEU A 249 18.44 0.68 1.68
CA LEU A 249 18.39 -0.76 1.80
C LEU A 249 19.51 -1.38 0.95
N PRO A 250 20.77 -1.35 1.43
CA PRO A 250 21.91 -1.91 0.69
C PRO A 250 21.72 -3.37 0.29
N GLU A 251 20.92 -4.12 1.06
CA GLU A 251 20.52 -5.48 0.73
C GLU A 251 19.71 -5.60 -0.56
N LEU A 252 19.07 -4.53 -1.03
CA LEU A 252 18.41 -4.50 -2.34
C LEU A 252 19.40 -4.31 -3.49
N ALA A 253 20.57 -3.73 -3.22
CA ALA A 253 21.62 -3.50 -4.21
C ALA A 253 22.53 -4.71 -4.41
N GLY A 254 22.57 -5.65 -3.45
CA GLY A 254 23.40 -6.85 -3.50
C GLY A 254 22.75 -7.98 -4.29
N THR A 255 23.52 -8.64 -5.14
CA THR A 255 23.15 -9.95 -5.72
C THR A 255 22.83 -10.92 -4.58
N GLY A 256 21.67 -11.57 -4.64
CA GLY A 256 21.10 -12.41 -3.59
C GLY A 256 21.96 -13.62 -3.19
N ALA A 257 23.04 -13.36 -2.47
CA ALA A 257 23.67 -14.41 -1.68
C ALA A 257 22.90 -14.53 -0.36
N PRO A 258 22.42 -15.75 0.01
CA PRO A 258 21.81 -15.95 1.30
C PRO A 258 22.82 -15.56 2.38
N ARG A 259 22.41 -14.78 3.37
CA ARG A 259 23.24 -14.47 4.53
C ARG A 259 23.68 -15.79 5.15
N ALA A 260 25.00 -16.00 5.22
CA ALA A 260 25.61 -17.14 5.93
C ALA A 260 25.25 -17.04 7.42
N GLY A 261 24.16 -17.68 7.82
CA GLY A 261 23.64 -17.67 9.19
C GLY A 261 22.70 -18.81 9.52
N ASP A 262 22.08 -19.46 8.53
CA ASP A 262 21.08 -20.51 8.78
C ASP A 262 21.55 -21.96 8.51
N ALA A 263 22.87 -22.21 8.54
CA ALA A 263 23.42 -23.55 8.38
C ALA A 263 23.73 -24.23 9.74
N THR A 264 22.95 -23.97 10.78
CA THR A 264 23.12 -24.65 12.10
C THR A 264 21.82 -25.29 12.57
N GLY A 265 21.27 -26.23 11.78
CA GLY A 265 20.05 -26.92 12.20
C GLY A 265 19.77 -28.26 11.53
N ALA A 266 20.66 -28.76 10.67
CA ALA A 266 20.42 -30.02 9.98
C ALA A 266 21.67 -30.93 9.95
N ARG A 267 22.19 -31.30 11.11
CA ARG A 267 23.08 -32.44 11.23
C ARG A 267 22.87 -33.09 12.60
N ARG A 268 21.95 -34.05 12.68
CA ARG A 268 21.99 -35.21 13.54
C ARG A 268 20.79 -36.12 13.27
N ALA A 269 20.92 -37.05 12.34
CA ALA A 269 20.24 -38.32 12.34
C ALA A 269 20.79 -39.20 11.21
N GLU A 270 22.05 -39.62 11.33
CA GLU A 270 22.54 -40.81 10.66
C GLU A 270 23.62 -41.45 11.54
N ALA A 271 23.26 -42.48 12.25
CA ALA A 271 24.09 -43.62 12.62
C ALA A 271 23.26 -44.60 13.48
N GLY A 272 22.81 -45.65 12.86
CA GLY A 272 22.13 -46.75 13.51
C GLY A 272 22.10 -47.96 12.57
N THR A 273 23.27 -48.56 12.38
CA THR A 273 23.47 -49.85 11.72
C THR A 273 22.69 -50.97 12.41
N GLY A 274 22.02 -51.83 11.62
CA GLY A 274 21.43 -53.06 12.09
C GLY A 274 20.89 -53.90 10.94
N ALA A 275 21.70 -54.84 10.43
CA ALA A 275 21.41 -55.76 9.33
C ALA A 275 20.52 -56.95 9.78
N PRO A 276 20.20 -57.91 8.91
CA PRO A 276 18.87 -58.46 8.74
C PRO A 276 18.69 -59.83 9.39
N ARG A 277 17.45 -60.31 9.51
CA ARG A 277 17.14 -61.75 9.63
C ARG A 277 15.92 -62.11 8.83
N ALA A 278 16.16 -63.09 7.98
CA ALA A 278 15.22 -63.88 7.21
C ALA A 278 14.32 -64.74 8.10
N GLY A 279 13.14 -65.06 7.62
CA GLY A 279 12.21 -65.99 8.25
C GLY A 279 10.97 -66.20 7.40
N ASP A 280 10.99 -67.24 6.64
CA ASP A 280 10.01 -68.05 5.97
C ASP A 280 8.58 -68.08 6.56
N GLY A 281 7.60 -68.35 5.69
CA GLY A 281 6.38 -68.98 6.14
C GLY A 281 5.12 -68.70 5.32
N THR A 282 4.98 -69.26 4.16
CA THR A 282 3.84 -70.04 3.58
C THR A 282 2.44 -69.86 4.16
N GLY A 283 1.47 -69.75 3.25
CA GLY A 283 0.06 -70.12 3.49
C GLY A 283 -0.93 -69.18 2.84
N ALA A 284 -1.34 -69.28 1.62
CA ALA A 284 -2.38 -70.09 0.99
C ALA A 284 -3.82 -69.66 1.32
N ARG A 285 -4.50 -69.21 0.25
CA ARG A 285 -5.88 -69.49 -0.21
C ARG A 285 -7.09 -68.81 0.40
N ARG A 286 -7.84 -68.31 -0.52
CA ARG A 286 -9.24 -68.41 -1.01
C ARG A 286 -10.09 -67.23 -0.57
N ALA A 287 -10.65 -66.47 -1.50
CA ALA A 287 -11.83 -66.66 -2.36
C ALA A 287 -13.19 -66.58 -1.62
N GLY A 288 -14.07 -65.79 -2.16
CA GLY A 288 -15.52 -65.70 -1.87
C GLY A 288 -15.96 -64.26 -1.70
N ASP A 289 -16.49 -63.68 -2.68
CA ASP A 289 -17.84 -63.63 -3.22
C ASP A 289 -18.87 -62.86 -2.31
N ASP A 290 -19.53 -61.97 -2.99
CA ASP A 290 -20.89 -61.51 -2.84
C ASP A 290 -21.33 -60.71 -1.60
N ALA A 291 -21.71 -59.49 -1.85
CA ALA A 291 -23.00 -58.84 -1.92
C ALA A 291 -22.84 -57.31 -1.98
#